data_951173ab1d0b8a0ada8b625a0221dca3
#
_entry.id   951173ab1d0b8a0ada8b625a0221dca3
#
_cell.length_a   1.000
_cell.length_b   1.000
_cell.length_c   1.000
_cell.angle_alpha   90.00
_cell.angle_beta   90.00
_cell.angle_gamma   90.00
#
_symmetry.space_group_name_H-M   'P 1'
#
loop_
_entity.id
_entity.type
_entity.pdbx_description
1 polymer ?
#
loop_
_entity_poly.entity_id
_entity_poly.type
_entity_poly.pdbx_seq_one_letter_code
_entity_poly.pdbx_strand_id
1 'polypeptide(L)'
;GIAVESQFARRLAENGFEVLMPVIISRTQLFPGQAQQQTYREWIYRQAFHMGRHIIGYEVQKVLSAIDWFKQSANKELKIGVAGYCEGGLIAFYSAAVDKRIDAVLISGYFNTRQRVWDEPIYRNVWGLLSEFGDAEIATLIAPRPLVIEHSFIPEIVDKLKESPENPKEVEGLPFTGYKGKLQTPSFKDVQS
;
A
#
# COMPACT_ATOMS: atom_id res chain seq x y z
N GLY A 1 -20.39 4.48 12.33
CA GLY A 1 -19.09 4.17 12.93
C GLY A 1 -18.60 2.82 12.46
N ILE A 2 -17.33 2.52 12.68
CA ILE A 2 -16.73 1.21 12.37
C ILE A 2 -17.21 0.21 13.42
N ALA A 3 -17.58 -1.01 13.03
CA ALA A 3 -17.96 -2.09 13.94
C ALA A 3 -16.83 -2.36 14.96
N VAL A 4 -17.21 -2.71 16.19
CA VAL A 4 -16.25 -2.83 17.31
C VAL A 4 -15.18 -3.89 17.01
N GLU A 5 -15.55 -4.99 16.38
CA GLU A 5 -14.66 -6.07 15.95
C GLU A 5 -13.62 -5.63 14.93
N SER A 6 -13.90 -4.57 14.17
CA SER A 6 -12.99 -4.00 13.15
C SER A 6 -12.13 -2.85 13.69
N GLN A 7 -12.24 -2.49 14.97
CA GLN A 7 -11.46 -1.42 15.60
C GLN A 7 -10.10 -1.94 16.10
N PHE A 8 -9.24 -2.38 15.21
CA PHE A 8 -7.95 -3.01 15.57
C PHE A 8 -7.08 -2.12 16.45
N ALA A 9 -6.93 -0.84 16.11
CA ALA A 9 -6.11 0.08 16.88
C ALA A 9 -6.61 0.23 18.33
N ARG A 10 -7.93 0.32 18.51
CA ARG A 10 -8.55 0.37 19.84
C ARG A 10 -8.26 -0.91 20.62
N ARG A 11 -8.45 -2.07 20.01
CA ARG A 11 -8.21 -3.38 20.65
C ARG A 11 -6.74 -3.53 21.06
N LEU A 12 -5.80 -3.06 20.23
CA LEU A 12 -4.38 -3.04 20.59
C LEU A 12 -4.12 -2.11 21.78
N ALA A 13 -4.69 -0.91 21.76
CA ALA A 13 -4.53 0.04 22.86
C ALA A 13 -5.12 -0.49 24.18
N GLU A 14 -6.29 -1.16 24.15
CA GLU A 14 -6.88 -1.84 25.29
C GLU A 14 -6.01 -2.98 25.85
N ASN A 15 -5.12 -3.54 25.02
CA ASN A 15 -4.12 -4.55 25.42
C ASN A 15 -2.73 -3.97 25.75
N GLY A 16 -2.64 -2.66 25.99
CA GLY A 16 -1.45 -2.01 26.49
C GLY A 16 -0.43 -1.57 25.42
N PHE A 17 -0.82 -1.57 24.15
CA PHE A 17 0.02 -1.02 23.09
C PHE A 17 -0.20 0.49 22.93
N GLU A 18 0.87 1.22 22.67
CA GLU A 18 0.76 2.55 22.11
C GLU A 18 0.61 2.43 20.59
N VAL A 19 -0.45 3.01 20.02
CA VAL A 19 -0.82 2.80 18.62
C VAL A 19 -0.89 4.11 17.86
N LEU A 20 -0.12 4.20 16.78
CA LEU A 20 -0.18 5.28 15.81
C LEU A 20 -0.70 4.76 14.47
N MET A 21 -1.71 5.42 13.92
CA MET A 21 -2.30 5.07 12.62
C MET A 21 -1.97 6.15 11.58
N PRO A 22 -0.97 5.96 10.72
CA PRO A 22 -0.71 6.91 9.65
C PRO A 22 -1.85 6.91 8.63
N VAL A 23 -2.28 8.10 8.22
CA VAL A 23 -3.23 8.24 7.11
C VAL A 23 -2.47 8.10 5.80
N ILE A 24 -2.85 7.11 5.00
CA ILE A 24 -2.31 6.93 3.65
C ILE A 24 -2.97 7.88 2.64
N ILE A 25 -2.28 8.12 1.53
CA ILE A 25 -2.77 9.02 0.48
C ILE A 25 -4.08 8.48 -0.11
N SER A 26 -5.08 9.34 -0.20
CA SER A 26 -6.44 9.00 -0.59
C SER A 26 -6.54 8.46 -2.02
N ARG A 27 -7.49 7.53 -2.22
CA ARG A 27 -7.93 7.05 -3.55
C ARG A 27 -9.16 7.78 -4.08
N THR A 28 -9.63 8.84 -3.42
CA THR A 28 -10.75 9.62 -3.92
C THR A 28 -10.41 10.25 -5.27
N GLN A 29 -11.42 10.49 -6.09
CA GLN A 29 -11.24 11.19 -7.36
C GLN A 29 -10.80 12.64 -7.09
N LEU A 30 -9.80 13.09 -7.83
CA LEU A 30 -9.28 14.44 -7.69
C LEU A 30 -10.29 15.50 -8.14
N PHE A 31 -11.02 15.19 -9.24
CA PHE A 31 -12.03 16.07 -9.83
C PHE A 31 -13.35 15.30 -10.05
N PRO A 32 -14.20 15.17 -9.02
CA PRO A 32 -15.48 14.48 -9.16
C PRO A 32 -16.33 15.12 -10.26
N GLY A 33 -16.87 14.31 -11.16
CA GLY A 33 -17.75 14.78 -12.24
C GLY A 33 -17.05 15.25 -13.52
N GLN A 34 -15.71 15.32 -13.54
CA GLN A 34 -14.96 15.60 -14.76
C GLN A 34 -14.65 14.32 -15.54
N ALA A 35 -14.42 14.45 -16.85
CA ALA A 35 -14.03 13.34 -17.72
C ALA A 35 -12.68 12.70 -17.32
N GLN A 36 -11.79 13.47 -16.72
CA GLN A 36 -10.54 12.99 -16.14
C GLN A 36 -10.82 12.26 -14.82
N GLN A 37 -10.91 10.96 -14.90
CA GLN A 37 -11.13 10.10 -13.73
C GLN A 37 -9.79 9.70 -13.08
N GLN A 38 -9.00 10.67 -12.69
CA GLN A 38 -7.75 10.43 -11.97
C GLN A 38 -8.00 10.46 -10.47
N THR A 39 -7.50 9.45 -9.75
CA THR A 39 -7.51 9.49 -8.30
C THR A 39 -6.42 10.44 -7.79
N TYR A 40 -6.62 10.98 -6.59
CA TYR A 40 -5.61 11.82 -5.95
C TYR A 40 -4.28 11.07 -5.78
N ARG A 41 -4.36 9.78 -5.46
CA ARG A 41 -3.22 8.89 -5.32
C ARG A 41 -2.44 8.73 -6.64
N GLU A 42 -3.13 8.52 -7.75
CA GLU A 42 -2.50 8.42 -9.07
C GLU A 42 -1.87 9.75 -9.49
N TRP A 43 -2.52 10.87 -9.20
CA TRP A 43 -1.98 12.20 -9.50
C TRP A 43 -0.65 12.41 -8.76
N ILE A 44 -0.61 12.15 -7.44
CA ILE A 44 0.63 12.26 -6.66
C ILE A 44 1.71 11.32 -7.21
N TYR A 45 1.34 10.07 -7.56
CA TYR A 45 2.28 9.13 -8.18
C TYR A 45 2.94 9.74 -9.42
N ARG A 46 2.15 10.30 -10.33
CA ARG A 46 2.67 10.90 -11.58
C ARG A 46 3.58 12.09 -11.32
N GLN A 47 3.21 12.96 -10.40
CA GLN A 47 4.06 14.10 -10.02
C GLN A 47 5.37 13.62 -9.36
N ALA A 48 5.29 12.66 -8.47
CA ALA A 48 6.46 12.06 -7.83
C ALA A 48 7.41 11.42 -8.85
N PHE A 49 6.86 10.70 -9.83
CA PHE A 49 7.64 10.05 -10.90
C PHE A 49 8.46 11.06 -11.70
N HIS A 50 7.89 12.20 -12.09
CA HIS A 50 8.64 13.27 -12.77
C HIS A 50 9.81 13.83 -11.94
N MET A 51 9.74 13.70 -10.62
CA MET A 51 10.79 14.15 -9.70
C MET A 51 11.75 13.01 -9.29
N GLY A 52 11.67 11.85 -9.94
CA GLY A 52 12.48 10.68 -9.57
C GLY A 52 12.09 10.09 -8.21
N ARG A 53 10.82 10.23 -7.80
CA ARG A 53 10.27 9.74 -6.54
C ARG A 53 9.11 8.78 -6.79
N HIS A 54 8.72 8.06 -5.75
CA HIS A 54 7.59 7.15 -5.81
C HIS A 54 6.66 7.35 -4.62
N ILE A 55 5.34 7.26 -4.86
CA ILE A 55 4.33 7.45 -3.81
C ILE A 55 4.48 6.44 -2.66
N ILE A 56 4.82 5.18 -2.97
CA ILE A 56 5.09 4.16 -1.96
C ILE A 56 6.27 4.60 -1.08
N GLY A 57 7.31 5.20 -1.66
CA GLY A 57 8.43 5.76 -0.90
C GLY A 57 8.00 6.85 0.08
N TYR A 58 7.06 7.73 -0.32
CA TYR A 58 6.51 8.74 0.59
C TYR A 58 5.72 8.12 1.75
N GLU A 59 5.00 7.05 1.50
CA GLU A 59 4.23 6.37 2.54
C GLU A 59 5.09 5.53 3.47
N VAL A 60 6.10 4.86 2.94
CA VAL A 60 7.16 4.24 3.75
C VAL A 60 7.82 5.28 4.65
N GLN A 61 8.18 6.46 4.10
CA GLN A 61 8.79 7.53 4.90
C GLN A 61 7.88 8.00 6.05
N LYS A 62 6.55 8.01 5.89
CA LYS A 62 5.63 8.29 7.01
C LYS A 62 5.77 7.27 8.13
N VAL A 63 5.88 5.99 7.79
CA VAL A 63 6.08 4.92 8.78
C VAL A 63 7.42 5.10 9.48
N LEU A 64 8.50 5.37 8.73
CA LEU A 64 9.83 5.61 9.31
C LEU A 64 9.82 6.82 10.24
N SER A 65 9.13 7.90 9.87
CA SER A 65 8.99 9.09 10.72
C SER A 65 8.19 8.80 12.00
N ALA A 66 7.20 7.91 11.94
CA ALA A 66 6.47 7.45 13.12
C ALA A 66 7.39 6.65 14.06
N ILE A 67 8.26 5.81 13.49
CA ILE A 67 9.29 5.07 14.26
C ILE A 67 10.25 6.04 14.95
N ASP A 68 10.71 7.07 14.23
CA ASP A 68 11.56 8.12 14.78
C ASP A 68 10.90 8.81 15.98
N TRP A 69 9.60 9.13 15.82
CA TRP A 69 8.82 9.75 16.89
C TRP A 69 8.72 8.84 18.13
N PHE A 70 8.39 7.55 17.97
CA PHE A 70 8.34 6.60 19.07
C PHE A 70 9.70 6.46 19.77
N LYS A 71 10.79 6.36 19.02
CA LYS A 71 12.15 6.23 19.59
C LYS A 71 12.59 7.48 20.32
N GLN A 72 12.17 8.67 19.89
CA GLN A 72 12.48 9.94 20.56
C GLN A 72 11.62 10.18 21.81
N SER A 73 10.36 9.75 21.77
CA SER A 73 9.39 9.99 22.86
C SER A 73 9.57 9.03 24.02
N ALA A 74 10.22 7.88 23.82
CA ALA A 74 10.34 6.85 24.81
C ALA A 74 11.68 6.92 25.58
N ASN A 75 11.59 6.92 26.91
CA ASN A 75 12.75 6.77 27.79
C ASN A 75 13.23 5.30 27.95
N LYS A 76 12.66 4.37 27.15
CA LYS A 76 12.92 2.92 27.24
C LYS A 76 13.10 2.34 25.83
N GLU A 77 13.80 1.23 25.77
CA GLU A 77 13.90 0.42 24.58
C GLU A 77 12.51 -0.21 24.26
N LEU A 78 11.82 0.40 23.30
CA LEU A 78 10.50 -0.08 22.86
C LEU A 78 10.65 -1.11 21.75
N LYS A 79 9.81 -2.13 21.81
CA LYS A 79 9.56 -3.01 20.69
C LYS A 79 8.53 -2.40 19.75
N ILE A 80 8.85 -2.34 18.46
CA ILE A 80 8.02 -1.72 17.45
C ILE A 80 7.50 -2.78 16.47
N GLY A 81 6.18 -2.92 16.41
CA GLY A 81 5.51 -3.71 15.39
C GLY A 81 4.85 -2.81 14.36
N VAL A 82 4.82 -3.25 13.11
CA VAL A 82 4.07 -2.60 12.03
C VAL A 82 3.05 -3.59 11.48
N ALA A 83 1.81 -3.16 11.36
CA ALA A 83 0.73 -3.98 10.82
C ALA A 83 -0.01 -3.23 9.71
N GLY A 84 -0.41 -3.95 8.67
CA GLY A 84 -1.15 -3.34 7.58
C GLY A 84 -2.05 -4.30 6.83
N TYR A 85 -3.12 -3.74 6.28
CA TYR A 85 -4.12 -4.44 5.49
C TYR A 85 -4.16 -3.85 4.07
N CYS A 86 -4.22 -4.71 3.05
CA CYS A 86 -4.27 -4.33 1.64
C CYS A 86 -3.08 -3.42 1.27
N GLU A 87 -3.32 -2.14 0.95
CA GLU A 87 -2.29 -1.14 0.68
C GLU A 87 -1.42 -0.85 1.91
N GLY A 88 -2.04 -0.85 3.09
CA GLY A 88 -1.30 -0.75 4.35
C GLY A 88 -0.37 -1.94 4.57
N GLY A 89 -0.76 -3.14 4.10
CA GLY A 89 0.07 -4.34 4.11
C GLY A 89 1.33 -4.18 3.28
N LEU A 90 1.20 -3.65 2.05
CA LEU A 90 2.34 -3.32 1.19
C LEU A 90 3.30 -2.36 1.87
N ILE A 91 2.76 -1.27 2.45
CA ILE A 91 3.58 -0.24 3.09
C ILE A 91 4.27 -0.79 4.35
N ALA A 92 3.56 -1.57 5.18
CA ALA A 92 4.14 -2.23 6.35
C ALA A 92 5.29 -3.16 5.95
N PHE A 93 5.09 -3.95 4.90
CA PHE A 93 6.06 -4.90 4.37
C PHE A 93 7.34 -4.20 3.90
N TYR A 94 7.20 -3.20 3.04
CA TYR A 94 8.37 -2.47 2.52
C TYR A 94 9.07 -1.66 3.63
N SER A 95 8.31 -1.11 4.58
CA SER A 95 8.90 -0.42 5.73
C SER A 95 9.76 -1.38 6.57
N ALA A 96 9.26 -2.60 6.83
CA ALA A 96 10.00 -3.60 7.59
C ALA A 96 11.25 -4.10 6.85
N ALA A 97 11.19 -4.18 5.52
CA ALA A 97 12.35 -4.59 4.71
C ALA A 97 13.48 -3.55 4.76
N VAL A 98 13.16 -2.26 4.80
CA VAL A 98 14.17 -1.19 4.76
C VAL A 98 14.60 -0.67 6.14
N ASP A 99 13.83 -0.93 7.21
CA ASP A 99 14.15 -0.44 8.55
C ASP A 99 14.22 -1.58 9.58
N LYS A 100 15.42 -1.83 10.07
CA LYS A 100 15.70 -2.89 11.06
C LYS A 100 15.20 -2.56 12.47
N ARG A 101 14.73 -1.34 12.71
CA ARG A 101 14.14 -0.93 14.01
C ARG A 101 12.71 -1.46 14.19
N ILE A 102 12.11 -2.00 13.12
CA ILE A 102 10.84 -2.71 13.18
C ILE A 102 11.12 -4.13 13.66
N ASP A 103 10.63 -4.49 14.84
CA ASP A 103 10.86 -5.79 15.46
C ASP A 103 9.96 -6.91 14.92
N ALA A 104 8.74 -6.57 14.46
CA ALA A 104 7.79 -7.53 13.91
C ALA A 104 6.86 -6.87 12.88
N VAL A 105 6.38 -7.64 11.92
CA VAL A 105 5.45 -7.14 10.90
C VAL A 105 4.31 -8.11 10.63
N LEU A 106 3.10 -7.56 10.49
CA LEU A 106 1.90 -8.29 10.07
C LEU A 106 1.41 -7.70 8.74
N ILE A 107 1.28 -8.55 7.75
CA ILE A 107 0.77 -8.21 6.41
C ILE A 107 -0.52 -8.98 6.18
N SER A 108 -1.61 -8.28 5.93
CA SER A 108 -2.89 -8.89 5.63
C SER A 108 -3.36 -8.50 4.23
N GLY A 109 -3.73 -9.49 3.42
CA GLY A 109 -4.35 -9.29 2.10
C GLY A 109 -3.48 -8.60 1.05
N TYR A 110 -2.14 -8.72 1.13
CA TYR A 110 -1.24 -8.08 0.15
C TYR A 110 -0.29 -9.05 -0.55
N PHE A 111 0.38 -9.94 0.17
CA PHE A 111 1.53 -10.73 -0.30
C PHE A 111 1.20 -11.60 -1.52
N ASN A 112 2.02 -11.54 -2.60
CA ASN A 112 1.85 -12.37 -3.80
C ASN A 112 3.14 -12.43 -4.65
N THR A 113 3.12 -13.20 -5.75
CA THR A 113 4.29 -13.37 -6.64
C THR A 113 4.69 -12.10 -7.39
N ARG A 114 3.84 -11.09 -7.45
CA ARG A 114 4.04 -9.80 -8.17
C ARG A 114 4.28 -9.94 -9.68
N GLN A 115 4.25 -11.13 -10.25
CA GLN A 115 4.50 -11.35 -11.68
C GLN A 115 3.49 -10.66 -12.59
N ARG A 116 2.33 -10.26 -12.06
CA ARG A 116 1.28 -9.54 -12.79
C ARG A 116 1.08 -8.11 -12.27
N VAL A 117 2.14 -7.48 -11.79
CA VAL A 117 2.08 -6.11 -11.25
C VAL A 117 1.51 -5.09 -12.24
N TRP A 118 1.60 -5.35 -13.55
CA TRP A 118 1.00 -4.49 -14.58
C TRP A 118 -0.54 -4.54 -14.61
N ASP A 119 -1.17 -5.56 -14.04
CA ASP A 119 -2.63 -5.63 -13.90
C ASP A 119 -3.13 -4.79 -12.72
N GLU A 120 -2.23 -4.36 -11.83
CA GLU A 120 -2.54 -3.54 -10.68
C GLU A 120 -2.52 -2.04 -11.04
N PRO A 121 -3.09 -1.17 -10.19
CA PRO A 121 -2.99 0.27 -10.37
C PRO A 121 -1.53 0.72 -10.50
N ILE A 122 -1.27 1.64 -11.46
CA ILE A 122 0.08 2.08 -11.82
C ILE A 122 0.93 2.53 -10.63
N TYR A 123 0.32 3.11 -9.62
CA TYR A 123 1.00 3.58 -8.42
C TYR A 123 1.55 2.45 -7.51
N ARG A 124 1.23 1.19 -7.80
CA ARG A 124 1.79 0.02 -7.11
C ARG A 124 3.03 -0.55 -7.80
N ASN A 125 3.30 -0.12 -9.02
CA ASN A 125 4.47 -0.56 -9.75
C ASN A 125 5.68 0.32 -9.42
N VAL A 126 6.55 -0.16 -8.54
CA VAL A 126 7.87 0.45 -8.32
C VAL A 126 8.76 -0.01 -9.44
N TRP A 127 9.11 0.90 -10.34
CA TRP A 127 9.87 0.58 -11.52
C TRP A 127 11.22 -0.07 -11.19
N GLY A 128 11.51 -1.15 -11.89
CA GLY A 128 12.74 -1.91 -11.75
C GLY A 128 12.77 -2.84 -10.53
N LEU A 129 11.83 -2.71 -9.58
CA LEU A 129 11.86 -3.52 -8.36
C LEU A 129 11.76 -5.01 -8.67
N LEU A 130 10.81 -5.41 -9.51
CA LEU A 130 10.56 -6.83 -9.81
C LEU A 130 11.67 -7.47 -10.65
N SER A 131 12.53 -6.69 -11.31
CA SER A 131 13.73 -7.24 -11.98
C SER A 131 14.79 -7.73 -10.99
N GLU A 132 14.74 -7.21 -9.76
CA GLU A 132 15.72 -7.52 -8.72
C GLU A 132 15.07 -8.34 -7.58
N PHE A 133 13.84 -7.97 -7.16
CA PHE A 133 13.17 -8.53 -6.00
C PHE A 133 11.68 -8.74 -6.26
N GLY A 134 11.19 -9.96 -6.02
CA GLY A 134 9.78 -10.23 -5.77
C GLY A 134 9.47 -10.11 -4.28
N ASP A 135 8.21 -10.33 -3.89
CA ASP A 135 7.82 -10.23 -2.48
C ASP A 135 8.51 -11.32 -1.63
N ALA A 136 8.80 -12.49 -2.18
CA ALA A 136 9.53 -13.54 -1.47
C ALA A 136 10.97 -13.12 -1.13
N GLU A 137 11.69 -12.51 -2.09
CA GLU A 137 13.04 -12.00 -1.87
C GLU A 137 13.04 -10.84 -0.88
N ILE A 138 12.06 -9.93 -0.97
CA ILE A 138 11.91 -8.83 0.00
C ILE A 138 11.65 -9.37 1.41
N ALA A 139 10.88 -10.46 1.54
CA ALA A 139 10.64 -11.10 2.84
C ALA A 139 11.94 -11.58 3.50
N THR A 140 12.94 -12.00 2.72
CA THR A 140 14.26 -12.38 3.25
C THR A 140 15.00 -11.23 3.93
N LEU A 141 14.75 -9.98 3.55
CA LEU A 141 15.32 -8.79 4.19
C LEU A 141 14.75 -8.55 5.59
N ILE A 142 13.59 -9.14 5.88
CA ILE A 142 12.94 -9.03 7.19
C ILE A 142 13.50 -10.09 8.17
N ALA A 143 13.84 -11.27 7.66
CA ALA A 143 14.39 -12.34 8.48
C ALA A 143 15.64 -11.88 9.28
N PRO A 144 15.86 -12.35 10.51
CA PRO A 144 15.07 -13.34 11.26
C PRO A 144 13.92 -12.73 12.10
N ARG A 145 13.53 -11.50 11.85
CA ARG A 145 12.43 -10.83 12.54
C ARG A 145 11.09 -11.48 12.18
N PRO A 146 10.13 -11.58 13.13
CA PRO A 146 8.82 -12.15 12.86
C PRO A 146 8.10 -11.44 11.71
N LEU A 147 7.71 -12.23 10.71
CA LEU A 147 6.86 -11.83 9.59
C LEU A 147 5.62 -12.71 9.59
N VAL A 148 4.45 -12.11 9.80
CA VAL A 148 3.17 -12.80 9.72
C VAL A 148 2.46 -12.36 8.44
N ILE A 149 2.14 -13.32 7.59
CA ILE A 149 1.40 -13.11 6.34
C ILE A 149 0.02 -13.74 6.50
N GLU A 150 -1.00 -12.90 6.49
CA GLU A 150 -2.39 -13.32 6.58
C GLU A 150 -3.04 -13.25 5.19
N HIS A 151 -3.54 -14.41 4.73
CA HIS A 151 -4.39 -14.43 3.56
C HIS A 151 -5.79 -13.94 3.94
N SER A 152 -6.12 -12.74 3.49
CA SER A 152 -7.38 -12.07 3.79
C SER A 152 -8.02 -11.51 2.52
N PHE A 153 -9.35 -11.54 2.47
CA PHE A 153 -10.09 -10.88 1.39
C PHE A 153 -9.89 -9.37 1.47
N ILE A 154 -9.62 -8.76 0.32
CA ILE A 154 -9.56 -7.31 0.18
C ILE A 154 -10.72 -6.82 -0.68
N PRO A 155 -11.20 -5.58 -0.48
CA PRO A 155 -12.16 -4.99 -1.38
C PRO A 155 -11.62 -4.95 -2.80
N GLU A 156 -12.39 -5.46 -3.75
CA GLU A 156 -12.03 -5.33 -5.16
C GLU A 156 -12.11 -3.86 -5.57
N ILE A 157 -10.97 -3.30 -5.97
CA ILE A 157 -10.88 -1.94 -6.46
C ILE A 157 -10.63 -2.02 -7.96
N VAL A 158 -11.64 -1.67 -8.71
CA VAL A 158 -11.54 -1.50 -10.16
C VAL A 158 -11.67 -0.01 -10.42
N ASP A 159 -10.62 0.60 -10.92
CA ASP A 159 -10.71 1.95 -11.47
C ASP A 159 -11.57 1.88 -12.74
N LYS A 160 -12.89 1.96 -12.57
CA LYS A 160 -13.82 1.97 -13.71
C LYS A 160 -13.52 3.20 -14.55
N LEU A 161 -13.06 2.97 -15.80
CA LEU A 161 -13.37 3.93 -16.84
C LEU A 161 -14.91 4.01 -16.89
N LYS A 162 -15.50 5.19 -16.86
CA LYS A 162 -16.87 5.31 -17.39
C LYS A 162 -16.82 4.66 -18.75
N GLU A 163 -17.77 3.77 -19.02
CA GLU A 163 -17.96 3.20 -20.35
C GLU A 163 -17.75 4.33 -21.34
N SER A 164 -16.91 4.09 -22.36
CA SER A 164 -16.61 5.10 -23.38
C SER A 164 -17.92 5.74 -23.80
N PRO A 165 -18.00 7.08 -23.84
CA PRO A 165 -19.20 7.72 -24.37
C PRO A 165 -19.52 7.05 -25.70
N GLU A 166 -20.80 6.81 -25.96
CA GLU A 166 -21.27 6.12 -27.19
C GLU A 166 -20.73 6.75 -28.49
N ASN A 167 -20.09 7.91 -28.35
CA ASN A 167 -19.46 8.64 -29.44
C ASN A 167 -17.93 8.66 -29.32
N PRO A 168 -17.18 7.87 -30.10
CA PRO A 168 -15.71 7.84 -30.08
C PRO A 168 -15.04 9.21 -30.33
N LYS A 169 -15.73 10.18 -30.93
CA LYS A 169 -15.20 11.53 -31.18
C LYS A 169 -15.08 12.38 -29.92
N GLU A 170 -15.79 12.03 -28.83
CA GLU A 170 -15.69 12.75 -27.57
C GLU A 170 -14.46 12.34 -26.72
N VAL A 171 -13.75 11.29 -27.16
CA VAL A 171 -12.53 10.79 -26.50
C VAL A 171 -11.27 11.40 -27.11
N GLU A 172 -11.40 12.05 -28.29
CA GLU A 172 -10.29 12.69 -28.96
C GLU A 172 -9.86 13.96 -28.20
N GLY A 173 -8.73 13.89 -27.51
CA GLY A 173 -8.17 15.00 -26.70
C GLY A 173 -8.24 14.83 -25.20
N LEU A 174 -8.85 13.77 -24.67
CA LEU A 174 -8.71 13.44 -23.25
C LEU A 174 -7.30 12.92 -22.96
N PRO A 175 -6.63 13.42 -21.92
CA PRO A 175 -5.32 12.92 -21.57
C PRO A 175 -5.43 11.42 -21.26
N PHE A 176 -4.62 10.63 -21.94
CA PHE A 176 -4.52 9.19 -21.71
C PHE A 176 -4.01 8.94 -20.29
N THR A 177 -4.85 8.40 -19.44
CA THR A 177 -4.51 8.15 -18.02
C THR A 177 -3.79 6.81 -17.81
N GLY A 178 -3.53 6.06 -18.88
CA GLY A 178 -2.92 4.74 -18.81
C GLY A 178 -3.92 3.64 -18.42
N TYR A 179 -3.41 2.42 -18.31
CA TYR A 179 -4.19 1.28 -17.86
C TYR A 179 -4.64 1.47 -16.42
N LYS A 180 -5.93 1.39 -16.17
CA LYS A 180 -6.50 1.45 -14.84
C LYS A 180 -6.48 0.06 -14.23
N GLY A 181 -5.53 -0.19 -13.38
CA GLY A 181 -5.31 -1.49 -12.81
C GLY A 181 -6.44 -1.95 -11.87
N LYS A 182 -6.41 -3.21 -11.54
CA LYS A 182 -7.36 -3.89 -10.65
C LYS A 182 -6.64 -4.41 -9.42
N LEU A 183 -7.17 -4.10 -8.24
CA LEU A 183 -6.76 -4.76 -7.00
C LEU A 183 -7.70 -5.92 -6.72
N GLN A 184 -7.12 -7.08 -6.49
CA GLN A 184 -7.84 -8.32 -6.17
C GLN A 184 -7.16 -9.00 -4.99
N THR A 185 -7.92 -9.81 -4.26
CA THR A 185 -7.34 -10.70 -3.25
C THR A 185 -6.34 -11.63 -3.92
N PRO A 186 -5.09 -11.70 -3.44
CA PRO A 186 -4.14 -12.70 -3.91
C PRO A 186 -4.69 -14.11 -3.76
N SER A 187 -4.38 -15.03 -4.67
CA SER A 187 -4.79 -16.42 -4.50
C SER A 187 -4.01 -17.04 -3.32
N PHE A 188 -4.63 -17.96 -2.60
CA PHE A 188 -3.95 -18.65 -1.50
C PHE A 188 -2.69 -19.39 -1.99
N LYS A 189 -2.73 -19.92 -3.20
CA LYS A 189 -1.58 -20.58 -3.83
C LYS A 189 -0.41 -19.62 -4.05
N ASP A 190 -0.69 -18.40 -4.50
CA ASP A 190 0.34 -17.38 -4.75
C ASP A 190 0.98 -16.85 -3.46
N VAL A 191 0.25 -16.96 -2.33
CA VAL A 191 0.78 -16.58 -1.01
C VAL A 191 1.68 -17.70 -0.44
N GLN A 192 1.45 -18.96 -0.81
CA GLN A 192 2.22 -20.12 -0.32
C GLN A 192 3.45 -20.44 -1.17
N SER A 193 3.53 -19.96 -2.41
CA SER A 193 4.63 -20.23 -3.34
C SER A 193 5.87 -19.41 -3.00
#